data_d23b5a99a51072bbedbeca9a77e93229
#
_entry.id   d23b5a99a51072bbedbeca9a77e93229
#
_cell.length_a   1.000
_cell.length_b   1.000
_cell.length_c   1.000
_cell.angle_alpha   90.00
_cell.angle_beta   90.00
_cell.angle_gamma   90.00
#
_symmetry.space_group_name_H-M   'P 1'
#
loop_
_entity.id
_entity.type
_entity.pdbx_description
1 polymer ?
#
loop_
_entity_poly.entity_id
_entity_poly.type
_entity_poly.pdbx_seq_one_letter_code
_entity_poly.pdbx_strand_id
1 'polypeptide(L)'
;MRLKAWIAAGLVLAGATACSGATATEKAAAPPASVAAVAGSPVPAVHLSAEAASRLGLETAPARLADAVSPDGVRSAHRLVIPYAAVVYDRDGSSWTYAQTGGLTYLRKPITVDFIAGDLAVLTKGPAVGTKVVTVGSPELLGVEYDISGEE
;
A
#
# COMPACT_ATOMS: atom_id res chain seq x y z
N MET A 1 -19.79 92.52 8.74
CA MET A 1 -20.96 92.42 9.61
C MET A 1 -21.26 90.91 9.82
N ARG A 2 -21.07 90.47 11.07
CA ARG A 2 -21.61 89.25 11.73
C ARG A 2 -21.49 87.91 10.98
N LEU A 3 -20.50 87.04 11.32
CA LEU A 3 -20.51 86.09 12.45
C LEU A 3 -21.65 85.07 12.37
N LYS A 4 -21.27 83.77 12.18
CA LYS A 4 -21.65 82.68 13.07
C LYS A 4 -21.01 81.37 12.65
N ALA A 5 -20.15 80.87 13.58
CA ALA A 5 -19.60 79.52 13.59
C ALA A 5 -20.70 78.48 13.90
N TRP A 6 -20.62 77.33 13.29
CA TRP A 6 -21.22 76.07 13.80
C TRP A 6 -20.23 74.97 13.70
N ILE A 7 -19.80 74.52 14.89
CA ILE A 7 -18.99 73.34 15.09
C ILE A 7 -19.96 72.16 15.02
N ALA A 8 -19.72 71.19 14.16
CA ALA A 8 -20.34 69.87 14.22
C ALA A 8 -19.25 68.82 14.44
N ALA A 9 -19.26 68.26 15.64
CA ALA A 9 -18.41 67.17 16.04
C ALA A 9 -18.89 65.89 15.37
N GLY A 10 -18.06 65.32 14.49
CA GLY A 10 -18.29 64.02 13.89
C GLY A 10 -17.61 62.93 14.75
N LEU A 11 -18.40 62.09 15.41
CA LEU A 11 -18.00 60.92 16.16
C LEU A 11 -17.59 59.82 15.20
N VAL A 12 -16.28 59.50 15.15
CA VAL A 12 -15.77 58.35 14.37
C VAL A 12 -15.93 57.12 15.25
N LEU A 13 -16.90 56.27 14.93
CA LEU A 13 -17.00 54.90 15.49
C LEU A 13 -15.99 54.00 14.75
N ALA A 14 -14.90 53.66 15.43
CA ALA A 14 -13.98 52.65 15.01
C ALA A 14 -14.63 51.26 15.24
N GLY A 15 -15.18 50.66 14.21
CA GLY A 15 -15.63 49.27 14.23
C GLY A 15 -14.45 48.32 14.16
N ALA A 16 -14.06 47.78 15.29
CA ALA A 16 -13.11 46.66 15.33
C ALA A 16 -13.82 45.36 14.89
N THR A 17 -13.71 45.01 13.61
CA THR A 17 -14.09 43.68 13.13
C THR A 17 -13.05 42.68 13.60
N ALA A 18 -13.33 42.02 14.73
CA ALA A 18 -12.59 40.84 15.19
C ALA A 18 -12.88 39.70 14.19
N CYS A 19 -11.97 39.46 13.24
CA CYS A 19 -11.92 38.20 12.51
C CYS A 19 -11.54 37.11 13.50
N SER A 20 -12.54 36.44 14.08
CA SER A 20 -12.33 35.14 14.73
C SER A 20 -11.93 34.13 13.66
N GLY A 21 -10.63 34.00 13.43
CA GLY A 21 -10.07 32.88 12.70
C GLY A 21 -10.37 31.60 13.45
N ALA A 22 -11.44 30.92 13.08
CA ALA A 22 -11.64 29.54 13.46
C ALA A 22 -10.48 28.75 12.81
N THR A 23 -9.43 28.49 13.59
CA THR A 23 -8.45 27.46 13.27
C THR A 23 -9.18 26.13 13.28
N ALA A 24 -9.75 25.74 12.14
CA ALA A 24 -10.11 24.36 11.92
C ALA A 24 -8.83 23.56 12.09
N THR A 25 -8.74 22.82 13.19
CA THR A 25 -7.70 21.79 13.37
C THR A 25 -7.93 20.78 12.26
N GLU A 26 -7.25 20.96 11.13
CA GLU A 26 -7.22 20.00 10.05
C GLU A 26 -6.67 18.70 10.66
N LYS A 27 -7.57 17.75 10.91
CA LYS A 27 -7.20 16.42 11.35
C LYS A 27 -6.23 15.89 10.31
N ALA A 28 -4.95 15.81 10.67
CA ALA A 28 -3.90 15.30 9.80
C ALA A 28 -4.41 13.99 9.18
N ALA A 29 -4.55 13.96 7.86
CA ALA A 29 -4.96 12.76 7.16
C ALA A 29 -3.96 11.65 7.50
N ALA A 30 -4.45 10.46 7.81
CA ALA A 30 -3.58 9.31 8.06
C ALA A 30 -2.67 9.11 6.82
N PRO A 31 -1.40 8.73 7.00
CA PRO A 31 -0.50 8.53 5.88
C PRO A 31 -1.09 7.49 4.91
N PRO A 32 -0.88 7.65 3.60
CA PRO A 32 -1.44 6.74 2.59
C PRO A 32 -0.90 5.31 2.74
N ALA A 33 0.30 5.17 3.27
CA ALA A 33 0.95 3.91 3.56
C ALA A 33 1.78 4.00 4.84
N SER A 34 1.96 2.88 5.51
CA SER A 34 2.86 2.72 6.64
C SER A 34 3.41 1.31 6.70
N VAL A 35 4.56 1.13 7.34
CA VAL A 35 5.15 -0.20 7.57
C VAL A 35 5.18 -0.48 9.07
N ALA A 36 4.99 -1.74 9.44
CA ALA A 36 5.03 -2.19 10.83
C ALA A 36 5.82 -3.50 10.94
N ALA A 37 6.69 -3.58 11.93
CA ALA A 37 7.41 -4.82 12.23
C ALA A 37 6.43 -5.94 12.59
N VAL A 38 6.70 -7.15 12.09
CA VAL A 38 5.89 -8.34 12.36
C VAL A 38 6.74 -9.36 13.09
N ALA A 39 6.26 -9.83 14.24
CA ALA A 39 6.97 -10.83 15.03
C ALA A 39 7.22 -12.11 14.20
N GLY A 40 8.47 -12.54 14.17
CA GLY A 40 8.90 -13.73 13.40
C GLY A 40 9.02 -13.53 11.89
N SER A 41 8.94 -12.29 11.40
CA SER A 41 9.20 -11.94 10.01
C SER A 41 10.46 -11.07 9.90
N PRO A 42 11.38 -11.35 8.96
CA PRO A 42 12.54 -10.48 8.72
C PRO A 42 12.16 -9.17 7.98
N VAL A 43 10.96 -9.10 7.45
CA VAL A 43 10.45 -7.95 6.69
C VAL A 43 9.20 -7.39 7.34
N PRO A 44 8.97 -6.07 7.27
CA PRO A 44 7.79 -5.45 7.83
C PRO A 44 6.53 -5.76 7.01
N ALA A 45 5.37 -5.56 7.59
CA ALA A 45 4.10 -5.53 6.86
C ALA A 45 3.83 -4.12 6.35
N VAL A 46 3.32 -4.02 5.13
CA VAL A 46 2.83 -2.78 4.52
C VAL A 46 1.35 -2.64 4.81
N HIS A 47 0.96 -1.51 5.39
CA HIS A 47 -0.44 -1.12 5.60
C HIS A 47 -0.78 0.02 4.65
N LEU A 48 -1.87 -0.12 3.91
CA LEU A 48 -2.37 0.92 3.03
C LEU A 48 -3.67 1.52 3.54
N SER A 49 -3.88 2.80 3.29
CA SER A 49 -5.22 3.39 3.38
C SER A 49 -6.12 2.84 2.27
N ALA A 50 -7.44 2.91 2.45
CA ALA A 50 -8.40 2.48 1.42
C ALA A 50 -8.22 3.27 0.11
N GLU A 51 -7.90 4.56 0.24
CA GLU A 51 -7.66 5.44 -0.90
C GLU A 51 -6.37 5.05 -1.65
N ALA A 52 -5.28 4.77 -0.93
CA ALA A 52 -4.04 4.32 -1.55
C ALA A 52 -4.20 2.96 -2.25
N ALA A 53 -4.84 2.00 -1.61
CA ALA A 53 -5.11 0.69 -2.21
C ALA A 53 -5.97 0.81 -3.48
N SER A 54 -6.99 1.70 -3.46
CA SER A 54 -7.83 1.96 -4.64
C SER A 54 -7.04 2.61 -5.77
N ARG A 55 -6.17 3.57 -5.47
CA ARG A 55 -5.32 4.23 -6.48
C ARG A 55 -4.32 3.28 -7.12
N LEU A 56 -3.76 2.35 -6.34
CA LEU A 56 -2.84 1.34 -6.83
C LEU A 56 -3.54 0.24 -7.65
N GLY A 57 -4.87 0.13 -7.54
CA GLY A 57 -5.64 -0.90 -8.24
C GLY A 57 -5.23 -2.31 -7.83
N LEU A 58 -4.93 -2.52 -6.54
CA LEU A 58 -4.43 -3.80 -6.05
C LEU A 58 -5.42 -4.93 -6.32
N GLU A 59 -4.94 -5.99 -6.95
CA GLU A 59 -5.68 -7.22 -7.16
C GLU A 59 -4.99 -8.39 -6.45
N THR A 60 -5.76 -9.39 -6.08
CA THR A 60 -5.26 -10.58 -5.42
C THR A 60 -5.86 -11.84 -6.01
N ALA A 61 -5.10 -12.94 -5.98
CA ALA A 61 -5.58 -14.28 -6.30
C ALA A 61 -5.14 -15.27 -5.23
N PRO A 62 -5.88 -16.37 -5.02
CA PRO A 62 -5.51 -17.37 -4.03
C PRO A 62 -4.35 -18.24 -4.52
N ALA A 63 -3.39 -18.54 -3.65
CA ALA A 63 -2.50 -19.66 -3.82
C ALA A 63 -3.33 -20.96 -3.81
N ARG A 64 -3.08 -21.86 -4.75
CA ARG A 64 -3.90 -23.07 -4.93
C ARG A 64 -3.07 -24.27 -5.36
N LEU A 65 -3.66 -25.45 -5.32
CA LEU A 65 -3.11 -26.62 -5.96
C LEU A 65 -3.61 -26.72 -7.40
N ALA A 66 -2.73 -27.08 -8.31
CA ALA A 66 -3.04 -27.35 -9.69
C ALA A 66 -2.11 -28.41 -10.26
N ASP A 67 -2.57 -29.07 -11.30
CA ASP A 67 -1.70 -29.91 -12.13
C ASP A 67 -0.83 -28.99 -13.00
N ALA A 68 0.41 -29.35 -13.15
CA ALA A 68 1.37 -28.59 -13.95
C ALA A 68 2.21 -29.53 -14.81
N VAL A 69 2.64 -28.99 -15.95
CA VAL A 69 3.58 -29.66 -16.85
C VAL A 69 4.86 -28.86 -16.88
N SER A 70 5.96 -29.49 -16.49
CA SER A 70 7.28 -28.87 -16.50
C SER A 70 7.81 -28.68 -17.93
N PRO A 71 8.83 -27.83 -18.14
CA PRO A 71 9.39 -27.56 -19.47
C PRO A 71 9.90 -28.81 -20.19
N ASP A 72 10.33 -29.86 -19.47
CA ASP A 72 10.75 -31.16 -19.97
C ASP A 72 9.58 -32.13 -20.26
N GLY A 73 8.32 -31.66 -20.12
CA GLY A 73 7.12 -32.43 -20.44
C GLY A 73 6.60 -33.33 -19.32
N VAL A 74 7.23 -33.29 -18.12
CA VAL A 74 6.78 -34.11 -16.99
C VAL A 74 5.52 -33.50 -16.37
N ARG A 75 4.45 -34.30 -16.29
CA ARG A 75 3.21 -33.92 -15.63
C ARG A 75 3.28 -34.23 -14.12
N SER A 76 2.98 -33.22 -13.30
CA SER A 76 2.91 -33.34 -11.85
C SER A 76 1.55 -32.85 -11.36
N ALA A 77 0.88 -33.65 -10.54
CA ALA A 77 -0.40 -33.31 -9.96
C ALA A 77 -0.24 -32.55 -8.63
N HIS A 78 -1.25 -31.76 -8.28
CA HIS A 78 -1.38 -31.12 -6.96
C HIS A 78 -0.16 -30.28 -6.56
N ARG A 79 0.44 -29.55 -7.49
CA ARG A 79 1.53 -28.62 -7.23
C ARG A 79 0.98 -27.31 -6.67
N LEU A 80 1.69 -26.74 -5.68
CA LEU A 80 1.39 -25.39 -5.21
C LEU A 80 1.70 -24.39 -6.31
N VAL A 81 0.72 -23.59 -6.68
CA VAL A 81 0.86 -22.57 -7.71
C VAL A 81 0.31 -21.23 -7.25
N ILE A 82 0.91 -20.16 -7.77
CA ILE A 82 0.41 -18.80 -7.72
C ILE A 82 0.46 -18.20 -9.14
N PRO A 83 -0.31 -17.15 -9.45
CA PRO A 83 -0.11 -16.41 -10.70
C PRO A 83 1.33 -15.90 -10.78
N TYR A 84 1.97 -16.00 -11.94
CA TYR A 84 3.34 -15.51 -12.13
C TYR A 84 3.45 -14.00 -11.85
N ALA A 85 2.39 -13.23 -12.15
CA ALA A 85 2.30 -11.82 -11.83
C ALA A 85 2.41 -11.49 -10.32
N ALA A 86 2.23 -12.49 -9.44
CA ALA A 86 2.42 -12.33 -7.99
C ALA A 86 3.86 -12.56 -7.52
N VAL A 87 4.77 -12.93 -8.42
CA VAL A 87 6.19 -13.14 -8.10
C VAL A 87 6.92 -11.80 -8.16
N VAL A 88 7.63 -11.49 -7.08
CA VAL A 88 8.47 -10.30 -6.96
C VAL A 88 9.90 -10.75 -6.71
N TYR A 89 10.85 -10.10 -7.32
CA TYR A 89 12.28 -10.32 -7.08
C TYR A 89 12.85 -9.13 -6.32
N ASP A 90 13.62 -9.40 -5.27
CA ASP A 90 14.36 -8.37 -4.57
C ASP A 90 15.71 -8.09 -5.26
N ARG A 91 16.50 -7.20 -4.65
CA ARG A 91 17.79 -6.77 -5.20
C ARG A 91 18.81 -7.92 -5.31
N ASP A 92 18.67 -8.94 -4.47
CA ASP A 92 19.55 -10.12 -4.43
C ASP A 92 19.06 -11.22 -5.39
N GLY A 93 17.94 -10.98 -6.09
CA GLY A 93 17.32 -11.96 -6.97
C GLY A 93 16.51 -13.02 -6.24
N SER A 94 16.31 -12.91 -4.93
CA SER A 94 15.43 -13.80 -4.17
C SER A 94 13.98 -13.59 -4.57
N SER A 95 13.21 -14.68 -4.64
CA SER A 95 11.82 -14.66 -5.06
C SER A 95 10.88 -14.51 -3.87
N TRP A 96 9.92 -13.62 -3.99
CA TRP A 96 8.94 -13.30 -2.96
C TRP A 96 7.54 -13.17 -3.55
N THR A 97 6.54 -13.16 -2.69
CA THR A 97 5.16 -12.76 -3.02
C THR A 97 4.58 -11.97 -1.87
N TYR A 98 3.71 -10.98 -2.16
CA TYR A 98 2.96 -10.27 -1.12
C TYR A 98 1.70 -11.05 -0.79
N ALA A 99 1.58 -11.51 0.46
CA ALA A 99 0.39 -12.13 1.00
C ALA A 99 -0.46 -11.09 1.72
N GLN A 100 -1.75 -11.03 1.41
CA GLN A 100 -2.71 -10.26 2.18
C GLN A 100 -2.98 -10.98 3.51
N THR A 101 -2.64 -10.34 4.62
CA THR A 101 -2.75 -10.92 5.97
C THR A 101 -4.01 -10.49 6.71
N GLY A 102 -4.66 -9.41 6.25
CA GLY A 102 -5.91 -8.92 6.79
C GLY A 102 -6.20 -7.50 6.31
N GLY A 103 -7.44 -7.22 5.92
CA GLY A 103 -7.82 -5.90 5.40
C GLY A 103 -6.88 -5.44 4.29
N LEU A 104 -6.27 -4.27 4.46
CA LEU A 104 -5.30 -3.66 3.54
C LEU A 104 -3.86 -3.80 4.05
N THR A 105 -3.56 -4.94 4.65
CA THR A 105 -2.24 -5.29 5.18
C THR A 105 -1.62 -6.39 4.34
N TYR A 106 -0.41 -6.16 3.90
CA TYR A 106 0.34 -7.03 3.01
C TYR A 106 1.70 -7.35 3.62
N LEU A 107 2.08 -8.62 3.61
CA LEU A 107 3.36 -9.08 4.11
C LEU A 107 4.10 -9.86 3.04
N ARG A 108 5.32 -9.45 2.74
CA ARG A 108 6.20 -10.15 1.82
C ARG A 108 6.60 -11.52 2.39
N LYS A 109 6.35 -12.58 1.63
CA LYS A 109 6.65 -13.98 1.98
C LYS A 109 7.67 -14.55 1.01
N PRO A 110 8.73 -15.21 1.51
CA PRO A 110 9.69 -15.87 0.63
C PRO A 110 9.04 -17.07 -0.07
N ILE A 111 9.35 -17.23 -1.34
CA ILE A 111 8.91 -18.36 -2.15
C ILE A 111 10.11 -19.01 -2.82
N THR A 112 9.93 -20.26 -3.26
CA THR A 112 10.90 -20.94 -4.14
C THR A 112 10.14 -21.40 -5.37
N VAL A 113 10.43 -20.76 -6.50
CA VAL A 113 9.86 -21.12 -7.79
C VAL A 113 10.63 -22.33 -8.34
N ASP A 114 9.90 -23.35 -8.75
CA ASP A 114 10.43 -24.53 -9.42
C ASP A 114 10.54 -24.26 -10.92
N PHE A 115 9.42 -23.94 -11.54
CA PHE A 115 9.33 -23.53 -12.94
C PHE A 115 8.09 -22.67 -13.19
N ILE A 116 8.03 -22.07 -14.36
CA ILE A 116 6.87 -21.32 -14.84
C ILE A 116 6.13 -22.19 -15.87
N ALA A 117 4.80 -22.33 -15.69
CA ALA A 117 3.90 -23.02 -16.57
C ALA A 117 2.81 -22.07 -17.05
N GLY A 118 2.99 -21.47 -18.22
CA GLY A 118 2.11 -20.44 -18.74
C GLY A 118 2.13 -19.19 -17.87
N ASP A 119 1.00 -18.84 -17.29
CA ASP A 119 0.79 -17.71 -16.37
C ASP A 119 0.94 -18.08 -14.88
N LEU A 120 1.36 -19.31 -14.58
CA LEU A 120 1.51 -19.83 -13.23
C LEU A 120 2.98 -20.04 -12.86
N ALA A 121 3.35 -19.60 -11.68
CA ALA A 121 4.58 -20.01 -11.01
C ALA A 121 4.28 -21.26 -10.15
N VAL A 122 4.95 -22.35 -10.48
CA VAL A 122 4.91 -23.61 -9.72
C VAL A 122 5.94 -23.52 -8.61
N LEU A 123 5.52 -23.75 -7.37
CA LEU A 123 6.35 -23.53 -6.20
C LEU A 123 6.74 -24.86 -5.55
N THR A 124 7.99 -24.92 -5.04
CA THR A 124 8.43 -25.93 -4.06
C THR A 124 8.23 -25.43 -2.63
N LYS A 125 8.27 -24.10 -2.42
CA LYS A 125 8.01 -23.46 -1.13
C LYS A 125 7.23 -22.16 -1.36
N GLY A 126 6.17 -21.93 -0.57
CA GLY A 126 5.34 -20.73 -0.72
C GLY A 126 4.30 -20.59 0.37
N PRO A 127 3.34 -19.69 0.18
CA PRO A 127 2.25 -19.47 1.12
C PRO A 127 1.33 -20.70 1.19
N ALA A 128 0.57 -20.81 2.27
CA ALA A 128 -0.45 -21.84 2.40
C ALA A 128 -1.51 -21.71 1.31
N VAL A 129 -2.09 -22.84 0.91
CA VAL A 129 -3.24 -22.87 -0.01
C VAL A 129 -4.37 -21.99 0.54
N GLY A 130 -4.99 -21.20 -0.32
CA GLY A 130 -6.03 -20.23 0.03
C GLY A 130 -5.50 -18.84 0.44
N THR A 131 -4.19 -18.69 0.67
CA THR A 131 -3.60 -17.37 0.93
C THR A 131 -3.79 -16.48 -0.30
N LYS A 132 -4.37 -15.31 -0.11
CA LYS A 132 -4.47 -14.30 -1.18
C LYS A 132 -3.10 -13.66 -1.41
N VAL A 133 -2.59 -13.79 -2.62
CA VAL A 133 -1.34 -13.14 -3.07
C VAL A 133 -1.65 -12.01 -4.03
N VAL A 134 -0.90 -10.92 -3.93
CA VAL A 134 -1.11 -9.72 -4.77
C VAL A 134 -0.62 -10.02 -6.18
N THR A 135 -1.48 -9.78 -7.17
CA THR A 135 -1.20 -10.00 -8.60
C THR A 135 -1.03 -8.71 -9.39
N VAL A 136 -1.61 -7.62 -8.89
CA VAL A 136 -1.44 -6.27 -9.44
C VAL A 136 -1.02 -5.36 -8.29
N GLY A 137 0.02 -4.54 -8.49
CA GLY A 137 0.54 -3.60 -7.49
C GLY A 137 1.63 -4.16 -6.57
N SER A 138 2.16 -5.36 -6.85
CA SER A 138 3.26 -5.93 -6.06
C SER A 138 4.56 -5.11 -6.12
N PRO A 139 5.00 -4.58 -7.29
CA PRO A 139 6.17 -3.71 -7.35
C PRO A 139 5.99 -2.40 -6.56
N GLU A 140 4.78 -1.85 -6.55
CA GLU A 140 4.43 -0.65 -5.80
C GLU A 140 4.51 -0.89 -4.29
N LEU A 141 4.04 -2.06 -3.82
CA LEU A 141 4.18 -2.46 -2.42
C LEU A 141 5.65 -2.61 -2.02
N LEU A 142 6.49 -3.15 -2.91
CA LEU A 142 7.93 -3.27 -2.69
C LEU A 142 8.59 -1.89 -2.61
N GLY A 143 8.21 -0.96 -3.48
CA GLY A 143 8.65 0.42 -3.43
C GLY A 143 8.29 1.10 -2.10
N VAL A 144 7.05 0.96 -1.66
CA VAL A 144 6.57 1.49 -0.36
C VAL A 144 7.34 0.87 0.81
N GLU A 145 7.60 -0.45 0.78
CA GLU A 145 8.34 -1.14 1.82
C GLU A 145 9.76 -0.58 1.95
N TYR A 146 10.48 -0.39 0.86
CA TYR A 146 11.84 0.14 0.86
C TYR A 146 11.89 1.64 1.20
N ASP A 147 10.99 2.45 0.65
CA ASP A 147 10.97 3.90 0.89
C ASP A 147 10.68 4.23 2.36
N ILE A 148 9.72 3.55 2.98
CA ILE A 148 9.34 3.82 4.37
C ILE A 148 10.30 3.14 5.36
N SER A 149 10.85 1.97 5.04
CA SER A 149 11.82 1.30 5.92
C SER A 149 13.22 1.92 5.90
N GLY A 150 13.50 2.81 4.92
CA GLY A 150 14.80 3.45 4.77
C GLY A 150 15.90 2.49 4.25
N GLU A 151 15.52 1.41 3.62
CA GLU A 151 16.44 0.48 2.95
C GLU A 151 16.77 1.02 1.54
N GLU A 152 17.88 1.75 1.44
CA GLU A 152 18.46 2.20 0.17
C GLU A 152 19.39 1.15 -0.44
#